data_c0772eb49f960053eacaed0dc250d244
#
_entry.id   c0772eb49f960053eacaed0dc250d244
#
_cell.length_a   1.000
_cell.length_b   1.000
_cell.length_c   1.000
_cell.angle_alpha   90.00
_cell.angle_beta   90.00
_cell.angle_gamma   90.00
#
_symmetry.space_group_name_H-M   'P 1'
#
loop_
_entity.id
_entity.type
_entity.pdbx_description
1 polymer ?
#
loop_
_entity_poly.entity_id
_entity_poly.type
_entity_poly.pdbx_seq_one_letter_code
_entity_poly.pdbx_strand_id
1 'polypeptide(L)'
;MYKFLLPLTALLVLCGCVSKKKFSMATAHVEKLRSDSLAYEEQVRGLRAELYGMAGNARMTAEELEARKRELKAKDAELQEKARRMDDLDRRLQAQTAAMTNLRKKVADALVNFKAEELSVSMRDGKVYVSLSEKLLFPSGSAAVEPKGKEAITKLAAVMSSNADIDMMVEGHTDNVPIKRGRFDDNWDLSTARATSIVRILQTAGMDPKRVAAAGRSEFMPIAPNDTPEGKQRNRRTEIILIPQLDELYRTVDPSLTTPKPAAP
;
A
#
# COMPACT_ATOMS: atom_id res chain seq x y z
N MET A 1 -26.20 35.43 1.79
CA MET A 1 -26.11 34.66 3.05
C MET A 1 -26.72 33.29 2.82
N TYR A 2 -25.91 32.27 2.57
CA TYR A 2 -26.29 30.84 2.72
C TYR A 2 -25.06 30.10 3.19
N LYS A 3 -25.11 29.64 4.45
CA LYS A 3 -24.12 28.77 5.10
C LYS A 3 -24.36 27.37 4.62
N PHE A 4 -23.43 26.76 3.89
CA PHE A 4 -23.40 25.32 3.68
C PHE A 4 -22.51 24.67 4.74
N LEU A 5 -23.13 24.00 5.69
CA LEU A 5 -22.50 23.04 6.61
C LEU A 5 -22.26 21.74 5.85
N LEU A 6 -20.98 21.37 5.64
CA LEU A 6 -20.63 19.99 5.26
C LEU A 6 -20.54 19.11 6.51
N PRO A 7 -21.13 17.92 6.54
CA PRO A 7 -20.93 16.97 7.62
C PRO A 7 -19.56 16.29 7.48
N LEU A 8 -18.76 16.38 8.53
CA LEU A 8 -17.50 15.67 8.75
C LEU A 8 -17.80 14.20 9.01
N THR A 9 -17.77 13.35 7.98
CA THR A 9 -17.86 11.89 8.16
C THR A 9 -16.51 11.35 8.60
N ALA A 10 -16.46 10.84 9.83
CA ALA A 10 -15.30 10.14 10.41
C ALA A 10 -14.97 8.89 9.59
N LEU A 11 -13.82 8.87 8.92
CA LEU A 11 -13.28 7.75 8.17
C LEU A 11 -12.55 6.81 9.16
N LEU A 12 -13.18 5.68 9.50
CA LEU A 12 -12.54 4.61 10.28
C LEU A 12 -11.56 3.83 9.39
N VAL A 13 -10.27 3.91 9.74
CA VAL A 13 -9.16 3.24 9.04
C VAL A 13 -8.97 1.85 9.63
N LEU A 14 -9.18 0.80 8.82
CA LEU A 14 -8.88 -0.59 9.18
C LEU A 14 -7.60 -1.06 8.48
N CYS A 15 -6.65 -1.54 9.29
CA CYS A 15 -5.32 -1.98 8.88
C CYS A 15 -5.31 -3.32 8.14
N GLY A 16 -4.80 -3.37 6.93
CA GLY A 16 -4.56 -4.61 6.17
C GLY A 16 -3.08 -5.01 6.11
N CYS A 17 -2.82 -6.28 6.34
CA CYS A 17 -1.54 -6.88 6.74
C CYS A 17 -0.72 -7.54 5.64
N VAL A 18 -0.03 -7.02 4.74
CA VAL A 18 1.16 -7.69 4.17
C VAL A 18 2.22 -6.69 3.70
N SER A 19 1.80 -5.55 3.20
CA SER A 19 2.72 -4.49 2.78
C SER A 19 3.06 -3.50 3.90
N LYS A 20 2.40 -3.63 5.07
CA LYS A 20 2.57 -2.72 6.22
C LYS A 20 4.03 -2.64 6.68
N LYS A 21 4.78 -3.74 6.61
CA LYS A 21 6.20 -3.76 6.99
C LYS A 21 7.07 -2.97 6.00
N LYS A 22 6.85 -3.14 4.70
CA LYS A 22 7.62 -2.42 3.68
C LYS A 22 7.22 -0.95 3.60
N PHE A 23 5.91 -0.63 3.66
CA PHE A 23 5.43 0.75 3.68
C PHE A 23 5.79 1.45 4.99
N SER A 24 5.70 0.78 6.15
CA SER A 24 6.16 1.36 7.42
C SER A 24 7.68 1.51 7.48
N MET A 25 8.44 0.67 6.78
CA MET A 25 9.89 0.88 6.65
C MET A 25 10.21 2.09 5.78
N ALA A 26 9.51 2.28 4.66
CA ALA A 26 9.69 3.47 3.81
C ALA A 26 9.25 4.75 4.52
N THR A 27 8.07 4.76 5.16
CA THR A 27 7.61 5.90 5.97
C THR A 27 8.49 6.15 7.18
N ALA A 28 8.95 5.12 7.88
CA ALA A 28 9.92 5.27 8.97
C ALA A 28 11.26 5.83 8.48
N HIS A 29 11.67 5.49 7.24
CA HIS A 29 12.90 6.01 6.64
C HIS A 29 12.74 7.47 6.20
N VAL A 30 11.59 7.84 5.65
CA VAL A 30 11.24 9.24 5.36
C VAL A 30 11.18 10.08 6.64
N GLU A 31 10.54 9.56 7.68
CA GLU A 31 10.48 10.20 9.00
C GLU A 31 11.87 10.37 9.60
N LYS A 32 12.73 9.34 9.48
CA LYS A 32 14.12 9.39 9.91
C LYS A 32 14.93 10.43 9.14
N LEU A 33 14.82 10.46 7.80
CA LEU A 33 15.50 11.46 6.97
C LEU A 33 15.03 12.87 7.28
N ARG A 34 13.74 13.05 7.57
CA ARG A 34 13.18 14.34 7.98
C ARG A 34 13.67 14.75 9.36
N SER A 35 13.69 13.81 10.30
CA SER A 35 14.27 14.03 11.62
C SER A 35 15.76 14.39 11.53
N ASP A 36 16.52 13.64 10.70
CA ASP A 36 17.94 13.90 10.45
C ASP A 36 18.12 15.29 9.80
N SER A 37 17.28 15.68 8.83
CA SER A 37 17.34 17.01 8.19
C SER A 37 17.12 18.13 9.20
N LEU A 38 16.12 18.03 10.07
CA LEU A 38 15.86 19.01 11.13
C LEU A 38 17.00 19.05 12.15
N ALA A 39 17.56 17.91 12.51
CA ALA A 39 18.72 17.85 13.42
C ALA A 39 19.96 18.51 12.79
N TYR A 40 20.17 18.34 11.47
CA TYR A 40 21.24 19.02 10.76
C TYR A 40 21.01 20.54 10.64
N GLU A 41 19.77 20.99 10.43
CA GLU A 41 19.46 22.42 10.45
C GLU A 41 19.75 23.07 11.81
N GLU A 42 19.43 22.34 12.87
CA GLU A 42 19.74 22.80 14.23
C GLU A 42 21.26 22.79 14.50
N GLN A 43 21.96 21.77 14.01
CA GLN A 43 23.44 21.71 14.07
C GLN A 43 24.08 22.86 13.28
N VAL A 44 23.63 23.13 12.08
CA VAL A 44 24.13 24.24 11.25
C VAL A 44 23.85 25.59 11.92
N ARG A 45 22.68 25.77 12.54
CA ARG A 45 22.36 26.94 13.34
C ARG A 45 23.28 27.11 14.55
N GLY A 46 23.53 26.01 15.27
CA GLY A 46 24.44 26.00 16.44
C GLY A 46 25.88 26.37 16.05
N LEU A 47 26.41 25.74 14.99
CA LEU A 47 27.74 26.02 14.48
C LEU A 47 27.90 27.47 13.95
N ARG A 48 26.83 28.03 13.35
CA ARG A 48 26.82 29.46 12.95
C ARG A 48 26.82 30.38 14.16
N ALA A 49 26.05 30.08 15.20
CA ALA A 49 26.03 30.87 16.42
C ALA A 49 27.39 30.83 17.16
N GLU A 50 28.05 29.66 17.21
CA GLU A 50 29.42 29.54 17.72
C GLU A 50 30.43 30.39 16.90
N LEU A 51 30.31 30.33 15.56
CA LEU A 51 31.16 31.18 14.69
C LEU A 51 30.97 32.66 14.95
N TYR A 52 29.74 33.14 15.13
CA TYR A 52 29.45 34.57 15.43
C TYR A 52 29.88 34.92 16.85
N GLY A 53 29.71 34.02 17.83
CA GLY A 53 30.17 34.23 19.20
C GLY A 53 31.68 34.30 19.32
N MET A 54 32.41 33.43 18.59
CA MET A 54 33.87 33.42 18.56
C MET A 54 34.46 34.59 17.79
N ALA A 55 33.80 35.13 16.78
CA ALA A 55 34.21 36.36 16.08
C ALA A 55 34.14 37.58 16.96
N GLY A 56 33.28 37.59 18.00
CA GLY A 56 33.21 38.64 19.02
C GLY A 56 34.28 38.54 20.07
N ASN A 57 34.88 37.39 20.28
CA ASN A 57 36.00 37.17 21.22
C ASN A 57 37.32 37.07 20.46
N ALA A 58 38.14 38.10 20.50
CA ALA A 58 39.38 38.32 19.75
C ALA A 58 40.51 37.28 19.98
N ARG A 59 40.15 35.98 20.14
CA ARG A 59 41.13 34.89 20.38
C ARG A 59 40.99 33.66 19.47
N MET A 60 40.17 33.69 18.42
CA MET A 60 40.16 32.58 17.45
C MET A 60 41.36 32.67 16.53
N THR A 61 42.14 31.60 16.44
CA THR A 61 43.15 31.50 15.40
C THR A 61 42.50 31.44 14.02
N ALA A 62 43.13 31.99 12.99
CA ALA A 62 42.63 31.93 11.61
C ALA A 62 42.35 30.48 11.15
N GLU A 63 43.14 29.52 11.70
CA GLU A 63 42.99 28.09 11.41
C GLU A 63 41.68 27.51 11.99
N GLU A 64 41.29 27.88 13.20
CA GLU A 64 40.02 27.44 13.82
C GLU A 64 38.82 28.00 13.07
N LEU A 65 38.90 29.26 12.66
CA LEU A 65 37.84 29.90 11.88
C LEU A 65 37.66 29.20 10.52
N GLU A 66 38.76 28.91 9.82
CA GLU A 66 38.70 28.21 8.52
C GLU A 66 38.27 26.74 8.67
N ALA A 67 38.63 26.10 9.78
CA ALA A 67 38.17 24.74 10.10
C ALA A 67 36.61 24.75 10.30
N ARG A 68 36.12 25.70 11.10
CA ARG A 68 34.65 25.83 11.34
C ARG A 68 33.88 26.20 10.07
N LYS A 69 34.43 27.07 9.22
CA LYS A 69 33.84 27.39 7.90
C LYS A 69 33.77 26.16 6.99
N ARG A 70 34.84 25.34 6.97
CA ARG A 70 34.82 24.07 6.20
C ARG A 70 33.81 23.09 6.74
N GLU A 71 33.70 22.95 8.05
CA GLU A 71 32.69 22.11 8.70
C GLU A 71 31.25 22.57 8.38
N LEU A 72 30.97 23.87 8.50
CA LEU A 72 29.69 24.46 8.12
C LEU A 72 29.35 24.22 6.65
N LYS A 73 30.32 24.45 5.74
CA LYS A 73 30.14 24.20 4.30
C LYS A 73 29.83 22.72 4.01
N ALA A 74 30.49 21.81 4.72
CA ALA A 74 30.22 20.38 4.58
C ALA A 74 28.81 20.03 5.06
N LYS A 75 28.39 20.59 6.20
CA LYS A 75 27.03 20.38 6.75
C LYS A 75 25.94 20.99 5.87
N ASP A 76 26.17 22.19 5.33
CA ASP A 76 25.25 22.81 4.37
C ASP A 76 25.10 21.96 3.09
N ALA A 77 26.19 21.40 2.57
CA ALA A 77 26.16 20.52 1.42
C ALA A 77 25.39 19.21 1.69
N GLU A 78 25.61 18.62 2.85
CA GLU A 78 24.90 17.41 3.28
C GLU A 78 23.39 17.68 3.46
N LEU A 79 23.04 18.81 4.07
CA LEU A 79 21.65 19.24 4.25
C LEU A 79 20.96 19.46 2.92
N GLN A 80 21.62 20.14 1.97
CA GLN A 80 21.06 20.34 0.63
C GLN A 80 20.84 19.03 -0.11
N GLU A 81 21.75 18.07 0.01
CA GLU A 81 21.58 16.74 -0.61
C GLU A 81 20.38 16.00 -0.01
N LYS A 82 20.25 16.02 1.33
CA LYS A 82 19.09 15.41 2.01
C LYS A 82 17.76 16.09 1.62
N ALA A 83 17.76 17.41 1.52
CA ALA A 83 16.58 18.16 1.09
C ALA A 83 16.16 17.79 -0.33
N ARG A 84 17.12 17.67 -1.26
CA ARG A 84 16.83 17.22 -2.65
C ARG A 84 16.25 15.82 -2.70
N ARG A 85 16.82 14.88 -1.92
CA ARG A 85 16.30 13.50 -1.85
C ARG A 85 14.88 13.47 -1.28
N MET A 86 14.60 14.28 -0.26
CA MET A 86 13.27 14.38 0.32
C MET A 86 12.25 14.89 -0.70
N ASP A 87 12.61 15.93 -1.44
CA ASP A 87 11.75 16.52 -2.47
C ASP A 87 11.46 15.54 -3.64
N ASP A 88 12.47 14.76 -4.05
CA ASP A 88 12.29 13.71 -5.06
C ASP A 88 11.37 12.59 -4.55
N LEU A 89 11.56 12.15 -3.31
CA LEU A 89 10.72 11.13 -2.68
C LEU A 89 9.26 11.60 -2.56
N ASP A 90 9.04 12.84 -2.15
CA ASP A 90 7.71 13.43 -2.00
C ASP A 90 6.98 13.48 -3.35
N ARG A 91 7.67 13.90 -4.41
CA ARG A 91 7.13 13.88 -5.78
C ARG A 91 6.74 12.48 -6.24
N ARG A 92 7.59 11.48 -5.97
CA ARG A 92 7.30 10.08 -6.33
C ARG A 92 6.10 9.52 -5.57
N LEU A 93 5.98 9.79 -4.28
CA LEU A 93 4.83 9.40 -3.46
C LEU A 93 3.53 10.03 -3.95
N GLN A 94 3.57 11.32 -4.31
CA GLN A 94 2.42 12.00 -4.87
C GLN A 94 2.01 11.42 -6.23
N ALA A 95 2.97 11.17 -7.12
CA ALA A 95 2.72 10.55 -8.41
C ALA A 95 2.10 9.16 -8.27
N GLN A 96 2.62 8.36 -7.34
CA GLN A 96 2.09 7.03 -7.04
C GLN A 96 0.67 7.08 -6.48
N THR A 97 0.40 7.99 -5.55
CA THR A 97 -0.95 8.18 -4.99
C THR A 97 -1.94 8.59 -6.07
N ALA A 98 -1.53 9.47 -6.99
CA ALA A 98 -2.34 9.87 -8.13
C ALA A 98 -2.59 8.69 -9.10
N ALA A 99 -1.57 7.88 -9.39
CA ALA A 99 -1.69 6.68 -10.22
C ALA A 99 -2.67 5.66 -9.62
N MET A 100 -2.58 5.39 -8.31
CA MET A 100 -3.49 4.47 -7.61
C MET A 100 -4.92 5.02 -7.54
N THR A 101 -5.09 6.32 -7.39
CA THR A 101 -6.42 6.96 -7.44
C THR A 101 -7.04 6.82 -8.83
N ASN A 102 -6.27 7.01 -9.89
CA ASN A 102 -6.71 6.81 -11.27
C ASN A 102 -7.05 5.33 -11.55
N LEU A 103 -6.19 4.40 -11.08
CA LEU A 103 -6.44 2.97 -11.18
C LEU A 103 -7.76 2.59 -10.49
N ARG A 104 -7.99 3.08 -9.25
CA ARG A 104 -9.26 2.85 -8.55
C ARG A 104 -10.46 3.31 -9.38
N LYS A 105 -10.37 4.48 -10.02
CA LYS A 105 -11.43 4.98 -10.91
C LYS A 105 -11.65 4.07 -12.10
N LYS A 106 -10.59 3.70 -12.83
CA LYS A 106 -10.67 2.78 -13.98
C LYS A 106 -11.31 1.44 -13.62
N VAL A 107 -10.92 0.89 -12.47
CA VAL A 107 -11.51 -0.38 -11.97
C VAL A 107 -12.98 -0.19 -11.62
N ALA A 108 -13.35 0.89 -10.92
CA ALA A 108 -14.73 1.18 -10.59
C ALA A 108 -15.59 1.36 -11.85
N ASP A 109 -15.09 2.08 -12.85
CA ASP A 109 -15.77 2.30 -14.14
C ASP A 109 -15.97 0.98 -14.91
N ALA A 110 -14.98 0.10 -14.94
CA ALA A 110 -15.06 -1.21 -15.58
C ALA A 110 -16.08 -2.16 -14.90
N LEU A 111 -16.30 -1.96 -13.61
CA LEU A 111 -17.18 -2.80 -12.78
C LEU A 111 -18.51 -2.12 -12.42
N VAL A 112 -18.85 -1.02 -13.06
CA VAL A 112 -20.06 -0.21 -12.76
C VAL A 112 -21.39 -0.98 -12.87
N ASN A 113 -21.42 -2.04 -13.67
CA ASN A 113 -22.63 -2.87 -13.88
C ASN A 113 -22.93 -3.84 -12.72
N PHE A 114 -22.08 -3.92 -11.71
CA PHE A 114 -22.30 -4.76 -10.54
C PHE A 114 -22.91 -3.95 -9.40
N LYS A 115 -23.80 -4.56 -8.62
CA LYS A 115 -24.46 -3.90 -7.51
C LYS A 115 -23.45 -3.64 -6.37
N ALA A 116 -23.63 -2.56 -5.62
CA ALA A 116 -22.75 -2.18 -4.53
C ALA A 116 -22.67 -3.23 -3.40
N GLU A 117 -23.74 -4.01 -3.20
CA GLU A 117 -23.77 -5.11 -2.23
C GLU A 117 -23.00 -6.35 -2.72
N GLU A 118 -22.81 -6.48 -4.03
CA GLU A 118 -22.09 -7.60 -4.64
C GLU A 118 -20.60 -7.32 -4.82
N LEU A 119 -20.27 -6.05 -5.17
CA LEU A 119 -18.91 -5.63 -5.48
C LEU A 119 -18.69 -4.18 -5.08
N SER A 120 -17.59 -3.90 -4.40
CA SER A 120 -17.18 -2.54 -4.06
C SER A 120 -15.69 -2.32 -4.35
N VAL A 121 -15.34 -1.08 -4.71
CA VAL A 121 -13.96 -0.67 -4.98
C VAL A 121 -13.59 0.46 -4.03
N SER A 122 -12.59 0.25 -3.20
CA SER A 122 -12.12 1.21 -2.20
C SER A 122 -10.61 1.38 -2.25
N MET A 123 -10.10 2.42 -1.62
CA MET A 123 -8.67 2.65 -1.47
C MET A 123 -8.33 2.71 0.01
N ARG A 124 -7.32 1.94 0.44
CA ARG A 124 -6.83 1.88 1.83
C ARG A 124 -5.32 1.69 1.81
N ASP A 125 -4.59 2.43 2.62
CA ASP A 125 -3.12 2.31 2.76
C ASP A 125 -2.36 2.32 1.42
N GLY A 126 -2.75 3.20 0.50
CA GLY A 126 -2.12 3.32 -0.82
C GLY A 126 -2.38 2.16 -1.80
N LYS A 127 -3.32 1.24 -1.47
CA LYS A 127 -3.71 0.10 -2.30
C LYS A 127 -5.18 0.19 -2.68
N VAL A 128 -5.53 -0.39 -3.82
CA VAL A 128 -6.93 -0.51 -4.24
C VAL A 128 -7.46 -1.90 -3.87
N TYR A 129 -8.59 -1.92 -3.21
CA TYR A 129 -9.30 -3.12 -2.78
C TYR A 129 -10.57 -3.28 -3.61
N VAL A 130 -10.69 -4.40 -4.30
CA VAL A 130 -11.92 -4.84 -4.95
C VAL A 130 -12.51 -5.94 -4.10
N SER A 131 -13.56 -5.62 -3.34
CA SER A 131 -14.26 -6.57 -2.47
C SER A 131 -15.45 -7.16 -3.20
N LEU A 132 -15.50 -8.49 -3.28
CA LEU A 132 -16.55 -9.25 -3.94
C LEU A 132 -17.25 -10.13 -2.90
N SER A 133 -18.58 -10.05 -2.83
CA SER A 133 -19.37 -10.88 -1.92
C SER A 133 -19.30 -12.36 -2.30
N GLU A 134 -19.45 -13.25 -1.31
CA GLU A 134 -19.55 -14.69 -1.57
C GLU A 134 -20.66 -15.01 -2.57
N LYS A 135 -21.83 -14.38 -2.44
CA LYS A 135 -22.98 -14.61 -3.32
C LYS A 135 -22.73 -14.32 -4.81
N LEU A 136 -21.81 -13.39 -5.10
CA LEU A 136 -21.41 -13.09 -6.47
C LEU A 136 -20.49 -14.17 -7.02
N LEU A 137 -19.64 -14.72 -6.15
CA LEU A 137 -18.50 -15.54 -6.56
C LEU A 137 -18.77 -17.04 -6.48
N PHE A 138 -19.45 -17.51 -5.42
CA PHE A 138 -19.46 -18.93 -5.08
C PHE A 138 -20.84 -19.40 -4.60
N PRO A 139 -21.22 -20.64 -4.95
CA PRO A 139 -22.27 -21.35 -4.22
C PRO A 139 -21.82 -21.59 -2.77
N SER A 140 -22.78 -21.78 -1.86
CA SER A 140 -22.50 -22.03 -0.45
C SER A 140 -21.59 -23.23 -0.24
N GLY A 141 -20.50 -23.05 0.52
CA GLY A 141 -19.51 -24.10 0.81
C GLY A 141 -18.67 -24.56 -0.39
N SER A 142 -18.72 -23.82 -1.52
CA SER A 142 -17.99 -24.13 -2.74
C SER A 142 -16.83 -23.14 -2.97
N ALA A 143 -15.83 -23.58 -3.72
CA ALA A 143 -14.78 -22.75 -4.32
C ALA A 143 -14.88 -22.69 -5.86
N ALA A 144 -15.96 -23.23 -6.46
CA ALA A 144 -16.22 -23.11 -7.90
C ALA A 144 -16.83 -21.71 -8.17
N VAL A 145 -16.20 -20.94 -9.07
CA VAL A 145 -16.64 -19.56 -9.34
C VAL A 145 -17.83 -19.54 -10.29
N GLU A 146 -18.87 -18.82 -9.92
CA GLU A 146 -20.07 -18.57 -10.71
C GLU A 146 -19.80 -17.74 -11.97
N PRO A 147 -20.61 -17.88 -13.04
CA PRO A 147 -20.41 -17.16 -14.30
C PRO A 147 -20.32 -15.63 -14.12
N LYS A 148 -21.18 -15.04 -13.29
CA LYS A 148 -21.19 -13.60 -13.01
C LYS A 148 -19.91 -13.14 -12.28
N GLY A 149 -19.40 -13.98 -11.36
CA GLY A 149 -18.12 -13.74 -10.70
C GLY A 149 -16.95 -13.82 -11.69
N LYS A 150 -16.95 -14.80 -12.60
CA LYS A 150 -15.94 -14.90 -13.67
C LYS A 150 -15.92 -13.67 -14.56
N GLU A 151 -17.10 -13.13 -14.92
CA GLU A 151 -17.20 -11.90 -15.71
C GLU A 151 -16.52 -10.72 -14.99
N ALA A 152 -16.79 -10.53 -13.69
CA ALA A 152 -16.18 -9.46 -12.90
C ALA A 152 -14.65 -9.60 -12.85
N ILE A 153 -14.14 -10.81 -12.61
CA ILE A 153 -12.71 -11.10 -12.54
C ILE A 153 -12.03 -10.86 -13.90
N THR A 154 -12.67 -11.26 -15.01
CA THR A 154 -12.16 -11.06 -16.36
C THR A 154 -12.10 -9.58 -16.74
N LYS A 155 -13.10 -8.79 -16.37
CA LYS A 155 -13.09 -7.32 -16.57
C LYS A 155 -11.95 -6.67 -15.78
N LEU A 156 -11.74 -7.11 -14.54
CA LEU A 156 -10.62 -6.64 -13.73
C LEU A 156 -9.27 -6.99 -14.37
N ALA A 157 -9.09 -8.23 -14.83
CA ALA A 157 -7.87 -8.65 -15.53
C ALA A 157 -7.58 -7.79 -16.76
N ALA A 158 -8.60 -7.43 -17.53
CA ALA A 158 -8.46 -6.54 -18.70
C ALA A 158 -7.94 -5.14 -18.31
N VAL A 159 -8.41 -4.56 -17.20
CA VAL A 159 -7.88 -3.30 -16.68
C VAL A 159 -6.42 -3.47 -16.26
N MET A 160 -6.08 -4.60 -15.63
CA MET A 160 -4.74 -4.86 -15.09
C MET A 160 -3.70 -5.19 -16.17
N SER A 161 -4.12 -5.63 -17.35
CA SER A 161 -3.21 -5.86 -18.49
C SER A 161 -2.45 -4.59 -18.94
N SER A 162 -3.06 -3.42 -18.75
CA SER A 162 -2.48 -2.11 -19.06
C SER A 162 -1.71 -1.46 -17.90
N ASN A 163 -1.56 -2.14 -16.76
CA ASN A 163 -0.91 -1.63 -15.55
C ASN A 163 0.09 -2.69 -15.06
N ALA A 164 1.25 -2.77 -15.73
CA ALA A 164 2.25 -3.82 -15.50
C ALA A 164 3.00 -3.69 -14.16
N ASP A 165 3.00 -2.50 -13.60
CA ASP A 165 3.64 -2.08 -12.34
C ASP A 165 2.78 -2.37 -11.08
N ILE A 166 1.64 -3.06 -11.27
CA ILE A 166 0.72 -3.41 -10.18
C ILE A 166 0.68 -4.92 -9.98
N ASP A 167 0.97 -5.38 -8.79
CA ASP A 167 0.77 -6.76 -8.37
C ASP A 167 -0.62 -6.96 -7.78
N MET A 168 -1.09 -8.21 -7.76
CA MET A 168 -2.41 -8.56 -7.24
C MET A 168 -2.28 -9.62 -6.14
N MET A 169 -2.97 -9.41 -5.04
CA MET A 169 -3.17 -10.45 -4.02
C MET A 169 -4.65 -10.71 -3.85
N VAL A 170 -5.04 -11.97 -3.95
CA VAL A 170 -6.42 -12.41 -3.75
C VAL A 170 -6.54 -12.99 -2.34
N GLU A 171 -7.33 -12.36 -1.48
CA GLU A 171 -7.59 -12.82 -0.12
C GLU A 171 -9.02 -13.35 0.03
N GLY A 172 -9.15 -14.61 0.43
CA GLY A 172 -10.42 -15.22 0.80
C GLY A 172 -10.72 -15.04 2.29
N HIS A 173 -11.96 -14.68 2.61
CA HIS A 173 -12.44 -14.50 3.99
C HIS A 173 -13.73 -15.30 4.19
N THR A 174 -13.93 -15.81 5.42
CA THR A 174 -15.15 -16.47 5.85
C THR A 174 -15.79 -15.71 7.01
N ASP A 175 -16.98 -16.11 7.42
CA ASP A 175 -17.50 -15.83 8.74
C ASP A 175 -16.98 -16.85 9.77
N ASN A 176 -17.44 -16.76 11.02
CA ASN A 176 -17.03 -17.65 12.11
C ASN A 176 -17.82 -18.98 12.17
N VAL A 177 -18.61 -19.32 11.14
CA VAL A 177 -19.30 -20.60 11.08
C VAL A 177 -18.33 -21.67 10.58
N PRO A 178 -18.01 -22.70 11.39
CA PRO A 178 -17.09 -23.74 10.95
C PRO A 178 -17.64 -24.51 9.75
N ILE A 179 -16.81 -24.66 8.71
CA ILE A 179 -17.11 -25.60 7.62
C ILE A 179 -16.56 -26.98 8.00
N LYS A 180 -17.43 -28.01 7.96
CA LYS A 180 -17.06 -29.39 8.20
C LYS A 180 -17.66 -30.32 7.13
N ARG A 181 -17.89 -29.81 5.92
CA ARG A 181 -18.53 -30.55 4.84
C ARG A 181 -17.68 -30.53 3.58
N GLY A 182 -17.65 -31.65 2.88
CA GLY A 182 -16.98 -31.79 1.61
C GLY A 182 -15.48 -32.00 1.74
N ARG A 183 -14.70 -31.34 0.89
CA ARG A 183 -13.24 -31.51 0.75
C ARG A 183 -12.41 -30.48 1.54
N PHE A 184 -13.04 -29.70 2.38
CA PHE A 184 -12.38 -28.67 3.20
C PHE A 184 -12.44 -29.06 4.65
N ASP A 185 -11.30 -29.08 5.33
CA ASP A 185 -11.20 -29.45 6.73
C ASP A 185 -11.67 -28.30 7.65
N ASP A 186 -11.40 -27.05 7.24
CA ASP A 186 -11.77 -25.84 7.99
C ASP A 186 -11.94 -24.59 7.09
N ASN A 187 -12.15 -23.46 7.74
CA ASN A 187 -12.30 -22.16 7.07
C ASN A 187 -11.00 -21.66 6.42
N TRP A 188 -9.82 -22.12 6.86
CA TRP A 188 -8.55 -21.84 6.21
C TRP A 188 -8.48 -22.46 4.82
N ASP A 189 -8.83 -23.75 4.74
CA ASP A 189 -8.87 -24.48 3.47
C ASP A 189 -9.85 -23.85 2.49
N LEU A 190 -11.08 -23.56 2.96
CA LEU A 190 -12.11 -22.96 2.13
C LEU A 190 -11.66 -21.58 1.59
N SER A 191 -11.17 -20.72 2.47
CA SER A 191 -10.76 -19.36 2.10
C SER A 191 -9.60 -19.37 1.12
N THR A 192 -8.60 -20.23 1.33
CA THR A 192 -7.45 -20.40 0.44
C THR A 192 -7.84 -21.00 -0.92
N ALA A 193 -8.69 -22.01 -0.92
CA ALA A 193 -9.17 -22.64 -2.16
C ALA A 193 -9.98 -21.65 -3.01
N ARG A 194 -10.80 -20.80 -2.39
CA ARG A 194 -11.54 -19.73 -3.06
C ARG A 194 -10.61 -18.70 -3.69
N ALA A 195 -9.62 -18.23 -2.95
CA ALA A 195 -8.61 -17.30 -3.47
C ALA A 195 -7.85 -17.90 -4.66
N THR A 196 -7.43 -19.17 -4.55
CA THR A 196 -6.73 -19.91 -5.62
C THR A 196 -7.60 -20.07 -6.87
N SER A 197 -8.90 -20.32 -6.71
CA SER A 197 -9.82 -20.42 -7.86
C SER A 197 -9.91 -19.11 -8.65
N ILE A 198 -9.89 -17.98 -7.97
CA ILE A 198 -9.88 -16.66 -8.62
C ILE A 198 -8.54 -16.39 -9.31
N VAL A 199 -7.41 -16.73 -8.68
CA VAL A 199 -6.07 -16.59 -9.28
C VAL A 199 -6.00 -17.38 -10.60
N ARG A 200 -6.54 -18.60 -10.67
CA ARG A 200 -6.60 -19.39 -11.92
C ARG A 200 -7.40 -18.70 -13.02
N ILE A 201 -8.48 -18.02 -12.68
CA ILE A 201 -9.27 -17.26 -13.66
C ILE A 201 -8.47 -16.04 -14.15
N LEU A 202 -7.81 -15.30 -13.25
CA LEU A 202 -6.95 -14.19 -13.61
C LEU A 202 -5.84 -14.62 -14.57
N GLN A 203 -5.17 -15.76 -14.30
CA GLN A 203 -4.15 -16.33 -15.18
C GLN A 203 -4.74 -16.72 -16.53
N THR A 204 -5.91 -17.36 -16.56
CA THR A 204 -6.60 -17.71 -17.82
C THR A 204 -6.98 -16.46 -18.62
N ALA A 205 -7.25 -15.35 -17.93
CA ALA A 205 -7.53 -14.05 -18.55
C ALA A 205 -6.27 -13.25 -18.95
N GLY A 206 -5.07 -13.88 -18.87
CA GLY A 206 -3.81 -13.29 -19.37
C GLY A 206 -2.97 -12.57 -18.32
N MET A 207 -3.31 -12.67 -17.02
CA MET A 207 -2.45 -12.13 -15.96
C MET A 207 -1.16 -12.94 -15.80
N ASP A 208 -0.01 -12.25 -15.71
CA ASP A 208 1.28 -12.90 -15.43
C ASP A 208 1.23 -13.58 -14.04
N PRO A 209 1.50 -14.90 -13.95
CA PRO A 209 1.52 -15.65 -12.70
C PRO A 209 2.48 -15.05 -11.64
N LYS A 210 3.54 -14.37 -12.05
CA LYS A 210 4.50 -13.73 -11.13
C LYS A 210 3.91 -12.54 -10.38
N ARG A 211 2.83 -11.96 -10.89
CA ARG A 211 2.17 -10.78 -10.37
C ARG A 211 0.92 -11.09 -9.54
N VAL A 212 0.59 -12.37 -9.34
CA VAL A 212 -0.64 -12.76 -8.65
C VAL A 212 -0.33 -13.74 -7.53
N ALA A 213 -0.85 -13.44 -6.34
CA ALA A 213 -0.77 -14.32 -5.17
C ALA A 213 -2.17 -14.65 -4.63
N ALA A 214 -2.32 -15.84 -4.02
CA ALA A 214 -3.52 -16.25 -3.30
C ALA A 214 -3.23 -16.36 -1.80
N ALA A 215 -4.15 -15.89 -0.96
CA ALA A 215 -4.08 -15.99 0.49
C ALA A 215 -5.44 -16.35 1.09
N GLY A 216 -5.46 -17.21 2.12
CA GLY A 216 -6.62 -17.44 2.96
C GLY A 216 -6.50 -16.63 4.26
N ARG A 217 -7.60 -16.11 4.77
CA ARG A 217 -7.66 -15.37 6.03
C ARG A 217 -8.62 -16.01 7.03
N SER A 218 -9.32 -17.08 6.62
CA SER A 218 -10.33 -17.70 7.45
C SER A 218 -11.32 -16.64 7.98
N GLU A 219 -11.72 -16.72 9.23
CA GLU A 219 -12.63 -15.81 9.95
C GLU A 219 -11.93 -14.68 10.71
N PHE A 220 -10.57 -14.62 10.67
CA PHE A 220 -9.77 -13.79 11.57
C PHE A 220 -9.60 -12.34 11.13
N MET A 221 -10.20 -11.95 10.00
CA MET A 221 -10.21 -10.57 9.50
C MET A 221 -11.64 -10.10 9.21
N PRO A 222 -12.52 -10.06 10.22
CA PRO A 222 -13.91 -9.64 10.03
C PRO A 222 -14.00 -8.13 9.76
N ILE A 223 -14.93 -7.72 8.90
CA ILE A 223 -15.28 -6.30 8.65
C ILE A 223 -16.62 -5.90 9.28
N ALA A 224 -17.32 -6.87 9.86
CA ALA A 224 -18.58 -6.68 10.58
C ALA A 224 -18.66 -7.70 11.74
N PRO A 225 -19.51 -7.46 12.75
CA PRO A 225 -19.74 -8.42 13.80
C PRO A 225 -20.25 -9.76 13.28
N ASN A 226 -19.75 -10.88 13.82
CA ASN A 226 -20.16 -12.23 13.46
C ASN A 226 -21.40 -12.74 14.25
N ASP A 227 -22.04 -11.89 15.03
CA ASP A 227 -23.24 -12.20 15.83
C ASP A 227 -24.55 -12.01 15.03
N THR A 228 -24.50 -11.29 13.91
CA THR A 228 -25.66 -11.08 13.04
C THR A 228 -25.53 -11.79 11.69
N PRO A 229 -26.64 -12.23 11.07
CA PRO A 229 -26.62 -12.81 9.73
C PRO A 229 -26.04 -11.86 8.68
N GLU A 230 -26.34 -10.57 8.78
CA GLU A 230 -25.86 -9.51 7.87
C GLU A 230 -24.34 -9.31 8.03
N GLY A 231 -23.84 -9.30 9.26
CA GLY A 231 -22.42 -9.21 9.55
C GLY A 231 -21.65 -10.41 9.02
N LYS A 232 -22.14 -11.63 9.25
CA LYS A 232 -21.58 -12.85 8.65
C LYS A 232 -21.55 -12.79 7.13
N GLN A 233 -22.64 -12.32 6.50
CA GLN A 233 -22.69 -12.18 5.04
C GLN A 233 -21.62 -11.21 4.53
N ARG A 234 -21.36 -10.11 5.22
CA ARG A 234 -20.31 -9.15 4.87
C ARG A 234 -18.91 -9.73 5.07
N ASN A 235 -18.72 -10.57 6.08
CA ASN A 235 -17.44 -11.22 6.35
C ASN A 235 -17.10 -12.28 5.30
N ARG A 236 -18.11 -12.99 4.76
CA ARG A 236 -17.93 -13.93 3.64
C ARG A 236 -17.71 -13.17 2.34
N ARG A 237 -16.46 -12.85 2.06
CA ARG A 237 -16.03 -12.07 0.90
C ARG A 237 -14.70 -12.55 0.36
N THR A 238 -14.36 -12.10 -0.83
CA THR A 238 -13.00 -12.15 -1.35
C THR A 238 -12.55 -10.73 -1.69
N GLU A 239 -11.37 -10.36 -1.25
CA GLU A 239 -10.73 -9.09 -1.58
C GLU A 239 -9.63 -9.33 -2.61
N ILE A 240 -9.68 -8.63 -3.74
CA ILE A 240 -8.58 -8.54 -4.69
C ILE A 240 -7.88 -7.22 -4.42
N ILE A 241 -6.63 -7.30 -3.96
CA ILE A 241 -5.82 -6.18 -3.53
C ILE A 241 -4.82 -5.86 -4.63
N LEU A 242 -4.89 -4.66 -5.18
CA LEU A 242 -3.98 -4.14 -6.19
C LEU A 242 -2.87 -3.38 -5.46
N ILE A 243 -1.64 -3.85 -5.63
CA ILE A 243 -0.47 -3.43 -4.85
C ILE A 243 0.54 -2.83 -5.83
N PRO A 244 0.87 -1.54 -5.72
CA PRO A 244 1.91 -0.95 -6.56
C PRO A 244 3.28 -1.53 -6.23
N GLN A 245 4.08 -1.77 -7.25
CA GLN A 245 5.49 -2.13 -7.07
C GLN A 245 6.27 -0.89 -6.59
N LEU A 246 6.95 -1.02 -5.47
CA LEU A 246 7.67 0.08 -4.80
C LEU A 246 9.18 0.02 -5.01
N ASP A 247 9.67 -0.81 -5.91
CA ASP A 247 11.11 -1.06 -6.09
C ASP A 247 11.90 0.22 -6.44
N GLU A 248 11.33 1.09 -7.29
CA GLU A 248 11.97 2.37 -7.61
C GLU A 248 12.00 3.34 -6.42
N LEU A 249 10.95 3.32 -5.60
CA LEU A 249 10.89 4.13 -4.38
C LEU A 249 11.96 3.69 -3.39
N TYR A 250 12.12 2.37 -3.18
CA TYR A 250 13.17 1.83 -2.30
C TYR A 250 14.58 2.19 -2.78
N ARG A 251 14.84 2.15 -4.10
CA ARG A 251 16.14 2.56 -4.67
C ARG A 251 16.47 4.03 -4.41
N THR A 252 15.46 4.89 -4.35
CA THR A 252 15.65 6.32 -4.07
C THR A 252 15.99 6.54 -2.59
N VAL A 253 15.37 5.75 -1.70
CA VAL A 253 15.59 5.83 -0.25
C VAL A 253 16.94 5.26 0.14
N ASP A 254 17.27 4.08 -0.35
CA ASP A 254 18.55 3.41 -0.07
C ASP A 254 19.07 2.67 -1.31
N PRO A 255 20.06 3.26 -2.00
CA PRO A 255 20.69 2.62 -3.16
C PRO A 255 21.36 1.28 -2.85
N SER A 256 21.69 0.99 -1.57
CA SER A 256 22.29 -0.28 -1.17
C SER A 256 21.29 -1.44 -1.08
N LEU A 257 19.98 -1.15 -1.05
CA LEU A 257 18.90 -2.14 -1.05
C LEU A 257 18.63 -2.75 -2.44
N THR A 258 19.44 -2.40 -3.44
CA THR A 258 19.39 -3.03 -4.75
C THR A 258 19.93 -4.46 -4.67
N THR A 259 19.11 -5.42 -4.25
CA THR A 259 19.41 -6.81 -4.60
C THR A 259 19.32 -6.94 -6.13
N PRO A 260 20.34 -7.50 -6.79
CA PRO A 260 20.23 -7.80 -8.21
C PRO A 260 18.98 -8.66 -8.41
N LYS A 261 18.08 -8.25 -9.31
CA LYS A 261 16.98 -9.12 -9.75
C LYS A 261 17.64 -10.43 -10.22
N PRO A 262 17.30 -11.59 -9.66
CA PRO A 262 17.88 -12.83 -10.13
C PRO A 262 17.65 -12.92 -11.63
N ALA A 263 18.72 -13.16 -12.39
CA ALA A 263 18.62 -13.38 -13.82
C ALA A 263 17.57 -14.48 -14.05
N ALA A 264 16.61 -14.22 -14.93
CA ALA A 264 15.62 -15.22 -15.30
C ALA A 264 16.37 -16.43 -15.87
N PRO A 265 15.98 -17.68 -15.50
CA PRO A 265 16.57 -18.91 -16.03
C PRO A 265 16.34 -19.05 -17.52
#